data_a0131fb5e38272b54e83b943600bfba0
#
_entry.id   a0131fb5e38272b54e83b943600bfba0
#
_cell.length_a   1.000
_cell.length_b   1.000
_cell.length_c   1.000
_cell.angle_alpha   90.00
_cell.angle_beta   90.00
_cell.angle_gamma   90.00
#
_symmetry.space_group_name_H-M   'P 1'
#
loop_
_entity.id
_entity.type
_entity.pdbx_description
1 polymer ?
#
loop_
_entity_poly.entity_id
_entity_poly.type
_entity_poly.pdbx_seq_one_letter_code
_entity_poly.pdbx_strand_id
1 'polypeptide(L)'
;MSSSFIRSLLLGGELRINEPTLHAAYFDRWFCDKVNSCNGPAKQVFSQRGLPVILNNCPLDAVIWREGAIAEYETQRKTDLVSFNFSGCLMAGYEYKGGRRAAHIHAGGGESHDCKKAWCEYVPSLDRSRMGRFVLFRPDGDRRERLIAKLRSDRVQFDDVSVMGVITATFECYSVGLVLQTCDNMQLWQVAFIEQHLAPTTFESYAEMLRIEPSLWEQFYWNRMPVRELRLDRWRPWKMNLFGL
;
A
#
# COMPACT_ATOMS: atom_id res chain seq x y z
N MET A 1 0.93 -20.12 5.33
CA MET A 1 -0.49 -20.02 4.84
C MET A 1 -0.76 -18.55 4.63
N SER A 2 -1.28 -18.16 3.44
CA SER A 2 -1.68 -16.77 3.16
C SER A 2 -2.74 -16.32 4.16
N SER A 3 -2.76 -15.02 4.48
CA SER A 3 -3.79 -14.44 5.34
C SER A 3 -5.20 -14.68 4.80
N SER A 4 -6.21 -14.60 5.65
CA SER A 4 -7.62 -14.75 5.26
C SER A 4 -8.02 -13.68 4.23
N PHE A 5 -7.49 -12.47 4.37
CA PHE A 5 -7.75 -11.37 3.46
C PHE A 5 -7.15 -11.62 2.07
N ILE A 6 -5.85 -11.95 1.97
CA ILE A 6 -5.21 -12.29 0.68
C ILE A 6 -5.94 -13.47 0.02
N ARG A 7 -6.32 -14.49 0.79
CA ARG A 7 -7.11 -15.62 0.27
C ARG A 7 -8.46 -15.17 -0.30
N SER A 8 -9.16 -14.25 0.37
CA SER A 8 -10.45 -13.73 -0.10
C SER A 8 -10.31 -13.00 -1.43
N LEU A 9 -9.22 -12.23 -1.62
CA LEU A 9 -8.92 -11.54 -2.88
C LEU A 9 -8.60 -12.54 -4.01
N LEU A 10 -7.80 -13.56 -3.72
CA LEU A 10 -7.45 -14.61 -4.71
C LEU A 10 -8.69 -15.37 -5.21
N LEU A 11 -9.60 -15.73 -4.31
CA LEU A 11 -10.81 -16.48 -4.64
C LEU A 11 -11.91 -15.62 -5.24
N GLY A 12 -12.10 -14.40 -4.73
CA GLY A 12 -13.18 -13.48 -5.12
C GLY A 12 -12.86 -12.65 -6.36
N GLY A 13 -11.60 -12.26 -6.55
CA GLY A 13 -11.18 -11.36 -7.63
C GLY A 13 -11.66 -9.93 -7.46
N GLU A 14 -12.25 -9.58 -6.31
CA GLU A 14 -12.88 -8.28 -6.03
C GLU A 14 -12.45 -7.77 -4.65
N LEU A 15 -12.30 -6.45 -4.55
CA LEU A 15 -12.20 -5.76 -3.27
C LEU A 15 -13.55 -5.14 -2.93
N ARG A 16 -14.17 -5.59 -1.86
CA ARG A 16 -15.43 -5.05 -1.34
C ARG A 16 -15.14 -4.13 -0.17
N ILE A 17 -15.49 -2.86 -0.33
CA ILE A 17 -15.34 -1.82 0.68
C ILE A 17 -16.72 -1.60 1.30
N ASN A 18 -16.90 -2.09 2.52
CA ASN A 18 -18.20 -2.02 3.20
C ASN A 18 -18.41 -0.70 3.98
N GLU A 19 -17.40 0.19 3.98
CA GLU A 19 -17.46 1.43 4.75
C GLU A 19 -17.36 2.66 3.85
N PRO A 20 -18.42 3.50 3.78
CA PRO A 20 -18.42 4.73 2.99
C PRO A 20 -17.28 5.70 3.36
N THR A 21 -16.91 5.74 4.65
CA THR A 21 -15.81 6.57 5.17
C THR A 21 -14.45 6.17 4.62
N LEU A 22 -14.21 4.88 4.44
CA LEU A 22 -12.97 4.40 3.84
C LEU A 22 -12.90 4.71 2.36
N HIS A 23 -14.01 4.56 1.64
CA HIS A 23 -14.10 4.92 0.23
C HIS A 23 -13.77 6.40 0.04
N ALA A 24 -14.38 7.29 0.82
CA ALA A 24 -14.10 8.72 0.80
C ALA A 24 -12.64 9.04 1.18
N ALA A 25 -12.05 8.32 2.14
CA ALA A 25 -10.69 8.56 2.60
C ALA A 25 -9.60 8.19 1.60
N TYR A 26 -9.86 7.18 0.77
CA TYR A 26 -8.85 6.62 -0.15
C TYR A 26 -9.11 6.89 -1.61
N PHE A 27 -10.35 7.05 -2.00
CA PHE A 27 -10.75 7.11 -3.39
C PHE A 27 -11.36 8.45 -3.80
N ASP A 28 -11.61 9.33 -2.85
CA ASP A 28 -12.08 10.66 -3.13
C ASP A 28 -10.91 11.67 -3.08
N ARG A 29 -10.51 12.21 -4.23
CA ARG A 29 -9.53 13.30 -4.33
C ARG A 29 -9.87 14.47 -3.42
N TRP A 30 -11.14 14.71 -3.19
CA TRP A 30 -11.62 15.80 -2.35
C TRP A 30 -11.21 15.66 -0.87
N PHE A 31 -11.10 14.43 -0.35
CA PHE A 31 -10.61 14.20 1.01
C PHE A 31 -9.11 14.48 1.13
N CYS A 32 -8.34 14.14 0.09
CA CYS A 32 -6.93 14.51 0.02
C CYS A 32 -6.74 16.03 0.06
N ASP A 33 -7.54 16.80 -0.66
CA ASP A 33 -7.44 18.26 -0.72
C ASP A 33 -7.82 18.94 0.61
N LYS A 34 -8.81 18.45 1.34
CA LYS A 34 -9.17 19.00 2.67
C LYS A 34 -8.18 18.66 3.78
N VAL A 35 -7.46 17.55 3.66
CA VAL A 35 -6.44 17.14 4.61
C VAL A 35 -5.12 17.87 4.36
N ASN A 36 -4.90 18.38 3.15
CA ASN A 36 -3.72 19.15 2.75
C ASN A 36 -3.62 20.55 3.35
N SER A 37 -4.65 21.05 4.01
CA SER A 37 -4.61 22.38 4.67
C SER A 37 -3.71 22.45 5.91
N CYS A 38 -2.99 21.40 6.27
CA CYS A 38 -2.00 21.40 7.33
C CYS A 38 -0.59 21.58 6.75
N ASN A 39 -0.33 22.77 6.19
CA ASN A 39 1.03 23.26 5.92
C ASN A 39 1.78 23.50 7.24
N GLY A 40 2.33 22.44 7.80
CA GLY A 40 3.21 22.52 8.95
C GLY A 40 4.67 22.28 8.54
N PRO A 41 5.64 22.85 9.28
CA PRO A 41 7.06 22.62 9.01
C PRO A 41 7.44 21.14 9.12
N ALA A 42 8.54 20.73 8.52
CA ALA A 42 9.04 19.36 8.39
C ALA A 42 9.04 18.50 9.69
N LYS A 43 8.89 19.11 10.85
CA LYS A 43 8.74 18.42 12.14
C LYS A 43 7.40 17.68 12.31
N GLN A 44 6.42 17.88 11.42
CA GLN A 44 5.13 17.18 11.44
C GLN A 44 5.05 16.04 10.40
N VAL A 45 6.17 15.50 10.01
CA VAL A 45 6.27 14.39 9.06
C VAL A 45 5.52 13.16 9.56
N PHE A 46 5.45 12.96 10.88
CA PHE A 46 4.74 11.83 11.48
C PHE A 46 3.34 12.23 11.92
N SER A 47 2.34 11.60 11.34
CA SER A 47 0.96 11.72 11.80
C SER A 47 0.39 10.34 12.10
N GLN A 48 -0.13 10.15 13.31
CA GLN A 48 -0.90 8.94 13.59
C GLN A 48 -2.19 8.97 12.79
N ARG A 49 -2.24 8.16 11.73
CA ARG A 49 -3.39 8.07 10.83
C ARG A 49 -3.64 6.63 10.43
N GLY A 50 -4.57 6.04 11.10
CA GLY A 50 -5.06 4.73 10.75
C GLY A 50 -6.39 4.47 11.43
N LEU A 51 -7.10 3.49 10.94
CA LEU A 51 -8.36 3.04 11.52
C LEU A 51 -8.59 1.55 11.25
N PRO A 52 -9.32 0.88 12.14
CA PRO A 52 -9.86 -0.43 11.88
C PRO A 52 -10.84 -0.37 10.71
N VAL A 53 -10.78 -1.35 9.81
CA VAL A 53 -11.66 -1.44 8.64
C VAL A 53 -12.09 -2.88 8.42
N ILE A 54 -13.18 -3.07 7.67
CA ILE A 54 -13.62 -4.38 7.22
C ILE A 54 -13.63 -4.39 5.69
N LEU A 55 -12.73 -5.17 5.09
CA LEU A 55 -12.67 -5.40 3.66
C LEU A 55 -12.87 -6.88 3.38
N ASN A 56 -13.72 -7.22 2.42
CA ASN A 56 -14.05 -8.62 2.09
C ASN A 56 -14.44 -9.46 3.33
N ASN A 57 -15.17 -8.86 4.27
CA ASN A 57 -15.53 -9.44 5.57
C ASN A 57 -14.33 -9.82 6.46
N CYS A 58 -13.15 -9.30 6.17
CA CYS A 58 -11.94 -9.48 6.98
C CYS A 58 -11.67 -8.22 7.80
N PRO A 59 -11.46 -8.32 9.12
CA PRO A 59 -11.04 -7.20 9.94
C PRO A 59 -9.56 -6.90 9.65
N LEU A 60 -9.26 -5.64 9.35
CA LEU A 60 -7.94 -5.13 8.99
C LEU A 60 -7.66 -3.84 9.75
N ASP A 61 -6.43 -3.37 9.68
CA ASP A 61 -6.04 -2.02 10.08
C ASP A 61 -5.49 -1.26 8.87
N ALA A 62 -6.12 -0.14 8.53
CA ALA A 62 -5.73 0.68 7.39
C ALA A 62 -4.84 1.85 7.82
N VAL A 63 -3.75 2.07 7.11
CA VAL A 63 -2.92 3.28 7.21
C VAL A 63 -3.34 4.25 6.14
N ILE A 64 -3.74 5.45 6.54
CA ILE A 64 -4.26 6.47 5.63
C ILE A 64 -3.10 7.28 5.05
N TRP A 65 -2.95 7.27 3.73
CA TRP A 65 -1.97 8.07 3.02
C TRP A 65 -2.16 9.58 3.29
N ARG A 66 -1.05 10.30 3.33
CA ARG A 66 -1.01 11.77 3.39
C ARG A 66 0.11 12.28 2.52
N GLU A 67 -0.20 13.27 1.69
CA GLU A 67 0.79 13.97 0.89
C GLU A 67 1.84 14.67 1.76
N GLY A 68 3.12 14.57 1.37
CA GLY A 68 4.22 15.22 2.06
C GLY A 68 4.48 14.73 3.49
N ALA A 69 3.98 13.52 3.87
CA ALA A 69 4.12 13.01 5.21
C ALA A 69 4.44 11.52 5.27
N ILE A 70 4.90 11.08 6.44
CA ILE A 70 4.90 9.70 6.87
C ILE A 70 3.65 9.49 7.73
N ALA A 71 2.66 8.80 7.17
CA ALA A 71 1.49 8.39 7.93
C ALA A 71 1.82 7.10 8.69
N GLU A 72 1.81 7.14 9.99
CA GLU A 72 2.08 5.98 10.86
C GLU A 72 0.82 5.61 11.65
N TYR A 73 0.61 4.32 11.87
CA TYR A 73 -0.45 3.79 12.70
C TYR A 73 0.07 2.71 13.62
N GLU A 74 -0.22 2.83 14.90
CA GLU A 74 0.09 1.81 15.92
C GLU A 74 -1.18 1.04 16.29
N THR A 75 -1.09 -0.29 16.31
CA THR A 75 -2.17 -1.18 16.72
C THR A 75 -1.65 -2.28 17.63
N GLN A 76 -2.50 -2.71 18.56
CA GLN A 76 -2.26 -3.93 19.36
C GLN A 76 -2.90 -5.16 18.72
N ARG A 77 -3.65 -5.00 17.63
CA ARG A 77 -4.36 -6.07 16.94
C ARG A 77 -3.40 -6.88 16.08
N LYS A 78 -3.64 -8.18 16.01
CA LYS A 78 -2.91 -9.11 15.11
C LYS A 78 -3.66 -9.26 13.78
N THR A 79 -4.07 -8.14 13.19
CA THR A 79 -4.76 -8.08 11.89
C THR A 79 -3.78 -7.75 10.78
N ASP A 80 -4.16 -7.98 9.53
CA ASP A 80 -3.39 -7.50 8.41
C ASP A 80 -3.46 -5.96 8.34
N LEU A 81 -2.37 -5.35 7.88
CA LEU A 81 -2.21 -3.92 7.70
C LEU A 81 -2.34 -3.60 6.22
N VAL A 82 -3.15 -2.63 5.86
CA VAL A 82 -3.36 -2.22 4.46
C VAL A 82 -3.13 -0.73 4.28
N SER A 83 -2.70 -0.35 3.09
CA SER A 83 -2.67 1.04 2.65
C SER A 83 -2.84 1.10 1.13
N PHE A 84 -3.27 2.25 0.60
CA PHE A 84 -3.69 2.42 -0.78
C PHE A 84 -2.94 3.57 -1.46
N ASN A 85 -3.20 3.77 -2.76
CA ASN A 85 -2.71 4.89 -3.57
C ASN A 85 -1.19 4.96 -3.66
N PHE A 86 -0.54 3.80 -3.77
CA PHE A 86 0.89 3.78 -4.01
C PHE A 86 1.21 4.19 -5.46
N SER A 87 2.04 5.23 -5.59
CA SER A 87 2.63 5.69 -6.85
C SER A 87 4.08 6.09 -6.61
N GLY A 88 4.91 5.12 -6.21
CA GLY A 88 6.30 5.34 -5.81
C GLY A 88 6.52 5.46 -4.30
N CYS A 89 5.48 5.56 -3.50
CA CYS A 89 5.53 5.54 -2.03
C CYS A 89 6.01 4.18 -1.50
N LEU A 90 6.47 4.18 -0.24
CA LEU A 90 6.90 2.97 0.46
C LEU A 90 5.89 2.60 1.54
N MET A 91 5.82 1.30 1.83
CA MET A 91 5.10 0.78 2.98
C MET A 91 6.06 0.07 3.91
N ALA A 92 6.01 0.43 5.19
CA ALA A 92 6.76 -0.24 6.24
C ALA A 92 5.80 -0.86 7.26
N GLY A 93 6.25 -1.97 7.85
CA GLY A 93 5.60 -2.58 9.01
C GLY A 93 6.65 -3.04 10.00
N TYR A 94 6.43 -2.81 11.29
CA TYR A 94 7.40 -3.20 12.31
C TYR A 94 6.76 -3.38 13.69
N GLU A 95 7.45 -4.14 14.51
CA GLU A 95 7.12 -4.29 15.92
C GLU A 95 8.05 -3.39 16.74
N TYR A 96 7.47 -2.60 17.64
CA TYR A 96 8.22 -1.73 18.52
C TYR A 96 7.54 -1.62 19.88
N LYS A 97 8.29 -1.86 20.96
CA LYS A 97 7.77 -1.84 22.35
C LYS A 97 6.53 -2.72 22.56
N GLY A 98 6.45 -3.86 21.85
CA GLY A 98 5.33 -4.79 21.93
C GLY A 98 4.09 -4.43 21.10
N GLY A 99 4.03 -3.23 20.51
CA GLY A 99 3.00 -2.83 19.56
C GLY A 99 3.41 -3.12 18.11
N ARG A 100 2.42 -3.22 17.23
CA ARG A 100 2.65 -3.29 15.78
C ARG A 100 2.43 -1.90 15.19
N ARG A 101 3.31 -1.52 14.28
CA ARG A 101 3.22 -0.27 13.55
C ARG A 101 3.26 -0.50 12.06
N ALA A 102 2.53 0.31 11.34
CA ALA A 102 2.64 0.41 9.89
C ALA A 102 2.82 1.87 9.50
N ALA A 103 3.57 2.11 8.43
CA ALA A 103 3.78 3.43 7.88
C ALA A 103 3.58 3.44 6.37
N HIS A 104 2.90 4.49 5.87
CA HIS A 104 2.89 4.87 4.48
C HIS A 104 3.84 6.08 4.33
N ILE A 105 4.93 5.88 3.61
CA ILE A 105 6.01 6.87 3.46
C ILE A 105 5.87 7.49 2.09
N HIS A 106 5.49 8.76 2.04
CA HIS A 106 5.29 9.48 0.78
C HIS A 106 6.59 9.61 -0.02
N ALA A 107 6.47 9.45 -1.33
CA ALA A 107 7.61 9.53 -2.27
C ALA A 107 7.64 10.83 -3.08
N GLY A 108 6.78 11.80 -2.74
CA GLY A 108 6.57 13.01 -3.53
C GLY A 108 7.84 13.83 -3.71
N GLY A 109 8.03 14.32 -4.93
CA GLY A 109 9.16 15.14 -5.33
C GLY A 109 9.04 16.56 -4.81
N GLY A 110 10.12 17.05 -4.27
CA GLY A 110 10.32 18.43 -3.83
C GLY A 110 11.33 18.43 -2.70
N GLU A 111 12.33 19.27 -2.78
CA GLU A 111 13.46 19.32 -1.84
C GLU A 111 13.06 19.58 -0.38
N SER A 112 11.85 20.09 -0.14
CA SER A 112 11.38 20.45 1.20
C SER A 112 10.77 19.32 2.02
N HIS A 113 10.43 18.16 1.41
CA HIS A 113 9.67 17.10 2.10
C HIS A 113 10.11 15.70 1.65
N ASP A 114 11.40 15.39 1.79
CA ASP A 114 11.89 14.03 1.54
C ASP A 114 11.54 13.10 2.70
N CYS A 115 10.32 12.55 2.62
CA CYS A 115 9.84 11.61 3.65
C CYS A 115 10.70 10.32 3.73
N LYS A 116 11.35 9.91 2.64
CA LYS A 116 12.25 8.77 2.64
C LYS A 116 13.51 9.07 3.45
N LYS A 117 14.07 10.28 3.30
CA LYS A 117 15.21 10.73 4.09
C LYS A 117 14.86 10.85 5.58
N ALA A 118 13.71 11.49 5.88
CA ALA A 118 13.21 11.55 7.26
C ALA A 118 12.99 10.15 7.87
N TRP A 119 12.54 9.18 7.07
CA TRP A 119 12.40 7.79 7.48
C TRP A 119 13.77 7.15 7.80
N CYS A 120 14.79 7.42 6.98
CA CYS A 120 16.16 6.96 7.21
C CYS A 120 16.80 7.53 8.48
N GLU A 121 16.39 8.70 8.90
CA GLU A 121 16.84 9.32 10.16
C GLU A 121 16.06 8.79 11.37
N TYR A 122 14.76 8.62 11.21
CA TYR A 122 13.85 8.19 12.28
C TYR A 122 14.08 6.74 12.71
N VAL A 123 14.07 5.79 11.77
CA VAL A 123 14.08 4.36 12.11
C VAL A 123 15.36 3.95 12.85
N PRO A 124 16.57 4.38 12.43
CA PRO A 124 17.78 4.08 13.19
C PRO A 124 17.84 4.76 14.57
N SER A 125 17.06 5.81 14.82
CA SER A 125 16.98 6.48 16.13
C SER A 125 16.15 5.68 17.14
N LEU A 126 15.36 4.70 16.70
CA LEU A 126 14.59 3.84 17.58
C LEU A 126 15.48 2.90 18.37
N ASP A 127 15.08 2.59 19.60
CA ASP A 127 15.79 1.63 20.45
C ASP A 127 15.69 0.21 19.85
N ARG A 128 16.78 -0.27 19.28
CA ARG A 128 16.87 -1.56 18.62
C ARG A 128 16.54 -2.74 19.54
N SER A 129 16.83 -2.63 20.83
CA SER A 129 16.51 -3.69 21.80
C SER A 129 15.00 -3.92 21.96
N ARG A 130 14.20 -2.98 21.49
CA ARG A 130 12.73 -2.99 21.55
C ARG A 130 12.08 -3.18 20.18
N MET A 131 12.88 -3.34 19.14
CA MET A 131 12.40 -3.67 17.80
C MET A 131 12.27 -5.19 17.65
N GLY A 132 11.14 -5.63 17.10
CA GLY A 132 10.95 -6.99 16.65
C GLY A 132 11.09 -7.10 15.13
N ARG A 133 10.09 -7.72 14.49
CA ARG A 133 10.06 -7.84 13.02
C ARG A 133 9.99 -6.48 12.35
N PHE A 134 10.62 -6.38 11.20
CA PHE A 134 10.66 -5.17 10.39
C PHE A 134 10.59 -5.52 8.91
N VAL A 135 9.72 -4.86 8.16
CA VAL A 135 9.64 -4.95 6.70
C VAL A 135 9.52 -3.55 6.11
N LEU A 136 10.13 -3.37 4.95
CA LEU A 136 10.01 -2.18 4.13
C LEU A 136 9.97 -2.62 2.67
N PHE A 137 8.98 -2.17 1.91
CA PHE A 137 8.87 -2.52 0.49
C PHE A 137 8.17 -1.40 -0.30
N ARG A 138 8.26 -1.49 -1.61
CA ARG A 138 7.63 -0.57 -2.55
C ARG A 138 6.47 -1.26 -3.25
N PRO A 139 5.21 -1.02 -2.84
CA PRO A 139 4.07 -1.73 -3.40
C PRO A 139 3.86 -1.47 -4.89
N ASP A 140 4.03 -0.24 -5.36
CA ASP A 140 3.76 0.09 -6.76
C ASP A 140 4.91 -0.30 -7.70
N GLY A 141 6.10 0.28 -7.55
CA GLY A 141 7.27 -0.06 -8.37
C GLY A 141 6.96 -0.18 -9.86
N ASP A 142 6.31 0.81 -10.49
CA ASP A 142 5.83 0.82 -11.90
C ASP A 142 4.64 -0.12 -12.23
N ARG A 143 4.14 -0.88 -11.26
CA ARG A 143 3.05 -1.86 -11.48
C ARG A 143 1.77 -1.19 -11.93
N ARG A 144 1.45 -0.02 -11.39
CA ARG A 144 0.28 0.77 -11.80
C ARG A 144 0.36 1.15 -13.26
N GLU A 145 1.49 1.64 -13.72
CA GLU A 145 1.69 2.05 -15.11
C GLU A 145 1.63 0.87 -16.07
N ARG A 146 2.25 -0.25 -15.71
CA ARG A 146 2.16 -1.50 -16.50
C ARG A 146 0.73 -2.01 -16.60
N LEU A 147 -0.03 -1.94 -15.50
CA LEU A 147 -1.43 -2.34 -15.50
C LEU A 147 -2.27 -1.43 -16.41
N ILE A 148 -2.10 -0.11 -16.32
CA ILE A 148 -2.78 0.86 -17.20
C ILE A 148 -2.45 0.59 -18.67
N ALA A 149 -1.19 0.38 -19.01
CA ALA A 149 -0.77 0.07 -20.38
C ALA A 149 -1.42 -1.23 -20.88
N LYS A 150 -1.45 -2.26 -20.04
CA LYS A 150 -2.12 -3.53 -20.37
C LYS A 150 -3.62 -3.36 -20.59
N LEU A 151 -4.34 -2.69 -19.71
CA LEU A 151 -5.78 -2.45 -19.83
C LEU A 151 -6.12 -1.70 -21.13
N ARG A 152 -5.33 -0.68 -21.48
CA ARG A 152 -5.47 0.07 -22.73
C ARG A 152 -5.22 -0.82 -23.95
N SER A 153 -4.17 -1.64 -23.92
CA SER A 153 -3.87 -2.60 -24.99
C SER A 153 -5.00 -3.61 -25.18
N ASP A 154 -5.58 -4.09 -24.09
CA ASP A 154 -6.66 -5.07 -24.08
C ASP A 154 -8.03 -4.42 -24.35
N ARG A 155 -8.07 -3.09 -24.56
CA ARG A 155 -9.29 -2.29 -24.77
C ARG A 155 -10.32 -2.45 -23.64
N VAL A 156 -9.84 -2.61 -22.41
CA VAL A 156 -10.68 -2.64 -21.21
C VAL A 156 -11.00 -1.22 -20.79
N GLN A 157 -12.28 -0.90 -20.56
CA GLN A 157 -12.68 0.37 -19.96
C GLN A 157 -12.49 0.31 -18.45
N PHE A 158 -11.98 1.38 -17.87
CA PHE A 158 -11.80 1.53 -16.44
C PHE A 158 -11.87 3.01 -16.05
N ASP A 159 -12.29 3.26 -14.82
CA ASP A 159 -12.40 4.62 -14.27
C ASP A 159 -11.10 5.02 -13.55
N ASP A 160 -10.51 4.09 -12.79
CA ASP A 160 -9.26 4.32 -12.08
C ASP A 160 -8.47 3.02 -11.89
N VAL A 161 -7.17 3.18 -11.58
CA VAL A 161 -6.26 2.10 -11.22
C VAL A 161 -5.49 2.50 -9.96
N SER A 162 -5.53 1.64 -8.96
CA SER A 162 -4.80 1.83 -7.70
C SER A 162 -3.92 0.62 -7.39
N VAL A 163 -2.88 0.84 -6.61
CA VAL A 163 -2.09 -0.24 -6.00
C VAL A 163 -2.24 -0.16 -4.49
N MET A 164 -2.64 -1.27 -3.90
CA MET A 164 -2.74 -1.46 -2.46
C MET A 164 -1.54 -2.26 -1.96
N GLY A 165 -0.91 -1.79 -0.87
CA GLY A 165 0.07 -2.55 -0.11
C GLY A 165 -0.60 -3.28 1.04
N VAL A 166 -0.18 -4.53 1.29
CA VAL A 166 -0.65 -5.34 2.41
C VAL A 166 0.54 -5.92 3.16
N ILE A 167 0.54 -5.79 4.49
CA ILE A 167 1.46 -6.48 5.40
C ILE A 167 0.62 -7.38 6.30
N THR A 168 0.78 -8.68 6.17
CA THR A 168 -0.01 -9.63 6.96
C THR A 168 0.38 -9.63 8.43
N ALA A 169 -0.44 -10.27 9.26
CA ALA A 169 -0.13 -10.50 10.68
C ALA A 169 1.21 -11.23 10.89
N THR A 170 1.67 -11.98 9.89
CA THR A 170 2.96 -12.70 9.87
C THR A 170 4.08 -11.94 9.17
N PHE A 171 3.87 -10.68 8.80
CA PHE A 171 4.82 -9.82 8.09
C PHE A 171 5.15 -10.25 6.64
N GLU A 172 4.28 -11.03 6.01
CA GLU A 172 4.36 -11.21 4.57
C GLU A 172 3.85 -9.95 3.86
N CYS A 173 4.55 -9.52 2.81
CA CYS A 173 4.27 -8.29 2.08
C CYS A 173 3.65 -8.59 0.72
N TYR A 174 2.59 -7.87 0.36
CA TYR A 174 1.91 -8.04 -0.92
C TYR A 174 1.60 -6.70 -1.57
N SER A 175 1.70 -6.68 -2.91
CA SER A 175 1.12 -5.65 -3.76
C SER A 175 -0.13 -6.20 -4.43
N VAL A 176 -1.20 -5.42 -4.40
CA VAL A 176 -2.48 -5.77 -5.03
C VAL A 176 -2.86 -4.67 -6.00
N GLY A 177 -2.92 -5.00 -7.28
CA GLY A 177 -3.41 -4.09 -8.32
C GLY A 177 -4.92 -4.12 -8.37
N LEU A 178 -5.52 -2.94 -8.33
CA LEU A 178 -6.96 -2.72 -8.29
C LEU A 178 -7.39 -1.90 -9.50
N VAL A 179 -8.48 -2.29 -10.13
CA VAL A 179 -9.11 -1.58 -11.25
C VAL A 179 -10.52 -1.21 -10.86
N LEU A 180 -10.82 0.08 -10.86
CA LEU A 180 -12.18 0.57 -10.67
C LEU A 180 -12.93 0.52 -11.99
N GLN A 181 -14.08 -0.10 -11.99
CA GLN A 181 -15.03 -0.06 -13.08
C GLN A 181 -16.41 0.32 -12.55
N THR A 182 -17.07 1.22 -13.26
CA THR A 182 -18.49 1.58 -13.01
C THR A 182 -19.37 0.90 -14.05
N CYS A 183 -20.34 0.14 -13.58
CA CYS A 183 -21.37 -0.46 -14.42
C CYS A 183 -22.73 -0.32 -13.73
N ASP A 184 -23.74 0.15 -14.47
CA ASP A 184 -25.10 0.33 -13.97
C ASP A 184 -25.18 1.13 -12.64
N ASN A 185 -24.39 2.20 -12.53
CA ASN A 185 -24.23 3.03 -11.33
C ASN A 185 -23.60 2.31 -10.11
N MET A 186 -23.08 1.10 -10.28
CA MET A 186 -22.30 0.40 -9.26
C MET A 186 -20.82 0.54 -9.53
N GLN A 187 -20.06 0.91 -8.51
CA GLN A 187 -18.60 0.93 -8.54
C GLN A 187 -18.06 -0.38 -7.97
N LEU A 188 -17.18 -1.00 -8.73
CA LEU A 188 -16.55 -2.25 -8.36
C LEU A 188 -15.04 -2.16 -8.51
N TRP A 189 -14.33 -2.46 -7.44
CA TRP A 189 -12.88 -2.62 -7.45
C TRP A 189 -12.51 -4.08 -7.75
N GLN A 190 -12.01 -4.33 -8.94
CA GLN A 190 -11.51 -5.65 -9.34
C GLN A 190 -10.03 -5.81 -9.03
N VAL A 191 -9.65 -6.99 -8.55
CA VAL A 191 -8.26 -7.36 -8.34
C VAL A 191 -7.65 -7.81 -9.66
N ALA A 192 -6.66 -7.06 -10.15
CA ALA A 192 -5.98 -7.33 -11.41
C ALA A 192 -4.76 -8.23 -11.24
N PHE A 193 -4.03 -8.06 -10.15
CA PHE A 193 -2.88 -8.91 -9.79
C PHE A 193 -2.69 -8.93 -8.27
N ILE A 194 -2.03 -9.96 -7.77
CA ILE A 194 -1.47 -10.03 -6.42
C ILE A 194 -0.03 -10.52 -6.55
N GLU A 195 0.90 -9.75 -6.03
CA GLU A 195 2.32 -10.11 -5.99
C GLU A 195 2.80 -10.15 -4.55
N GLN A 196 3.43 -11.25 -4.16
CA GLN A 196 4.11 -11.38 -2.88
C GLN A 196 5.55 -10.91 -3.00
N HIS A 197 5.94 -9.95 -2.18
CA HIS A 197 7.34 -9.56 -2.03
C HIS A 197 8.03 -10.51 -1.05
N LEU A 198 9.10 -11.13 -1.50
CA LEU A 198 9.92 -12.00 -0.65
C LEU A 198 10.91 -11.15 0.13
N ALA A 199 10.37 -10.20 0.88
CA ALA A 199 11.12 -9.23 1.67
C ALA A 199 11.68 -9.88 2.95
N PRO A 200 12.91 -9.53 3.37
CA PRO A 200 13.39 -9.91 4.69
C PRO A 200 12.53 -9.28 5.79
N THR A 201 12.51 -9.90 6.97
CA THR A 201 11.62 -9.50 8.08
C THR A 201 12.38 -9.03 9.32
N THR A 202 13.63 -8.67 9.18
CA THR A 202 14.46 -8.16 10.28
C THR A 202 14.99 -6.76 9.98
N PHE A 203 15.15 -5.93 11.00
CA PHE A 203 15.71 -4.60 10.84
C PHE A 203 17.14 -4.63 10.27
N GLU A 204 17.96 -5.58 10.70
CA GLU A 204 19.35 -5.73 10.27
C GLU A 204 19.46 -5.87 8.75
N SER A 205 18.49 -6.55 8.12
CA SER A 205 18.46 -6.74 6.68
C SER A 205 18.28 -5.43 5.89
N TYR A 206 17.77 -4.38 6.53
CA TYR A 206 17.58 -3.06 5.95
C TYR A 206 18.56 -2.01 6.46
N ALA A 207 19.39 -2.36 7.47
CA ALA A 207 20.25 -1.40 8.14
C ALA A 207 21.26 -0.72 7.19
N GLU A 208 21.77 -1.46 6.20
CA GLU A 208 22.66 -0.91 5.18
C GLU A 208 21.89 0.02 4.24
N MET A 209 20.73 -0.43 3.73
CA MET A 209 19.87 0.37 2.86
C MET A 209 19.49 1.71 3.51
N LEU A 210 19.16 1.71 4.79
CA LEU A 210 18.75 2.92 5.52
C LEU A 210 19.90 3.92 5.73
N ARG A 211 21.15 3.54 5.42
CA ARG A 211 22.34 4.43 5.50
C ARG A 211 22.71 5.08 4.19
N ILE A 212 22.17 4.61 3.08
CA ILE A 212 22.45 5.17 1.77
C ILE A 212 21.35 6.14 1.33
N GLU A 213 21.68 7.01 0.38
CA GLU A 213 20.75 7.96 -0.19
C GLU A 213 19.54 7.24 -0.81
N PRO A 214 18.31 7.64 -0.47
CA PRO A 214 17.09 6.98 -0.98
C PRO A 214 16.97 6.94 -2.51
N SER A 215 17.57 7.87 -3.23
CA SER A 215 17.62 7.88 -4.70
C SER A 215 18.34 6.66 -5.29
N LEU A 216 19.22 6.03 -4.50
CA LEU A 216 19.99 4.85 -4.91
C LEU A 216 19.28 3.52 -4.61
N TRP A 217 18.17 3.56 -3.85
CA TRP A 217 17.47 2.34 -3.45
C TRP A 217 16.92 1.54 -4.62
N GLU A 218 16.48 2.20 -5.69
CA GLU A 218 16.00 1.54 -6.91
C GLU A 218 17.09 0.61 -7.47
N GLN A 219 18.30 1.14 -7.60
CA GLN A 219 19.43 0.40 -8.17
C GLN A 219 19.91 -0.76 -7.30
N PHE A 220 19.95 -0.58 -5.98
CA PHE A 220 20.60 -1.53 -5.08
C PHE A 220 19.64 -2.51 -4.42
N TYR A 221 18.36 -2.13 -4.21
CA TYR A 221 17.43 -2.91 -3.40
C TYR A 221 16.14 -3.28 -4.13
N TRP A 222 15.39 -2.31 -4.66
CA TRP A 222 14.07 -2.60 -5.19
C TRP A 222 14.08 -3.52 -6.40
N ASN A 223 15.00 -3.29 -7.34
CA ASN A 223 15.15 -4.13 -8.54
C ASN A 223 15.65 -5.55 -8.23
N ARG A 224 16.19 -5.77 -7.04
CA ARG A 224 16.72 -7.06 -6.60
C ARG A 224 15.79 -7.80 -5.65
N MET A 225 14.74 -7.13 -5.14
CA MET A 225 13.80 -7.79 -4.23
C MET A 225 12.92 -8.78 -5.01
N PRO A 226 13.03 -10.08 -4.70
CA PRO A 226 12.25 -11.08 -5.43
C PRO A 226 10.76 -10.89 -5.21
N VAL A 227 10.00 -11.05 -6.28
CA VAL A 227 8.54 -10.96 -6.27
C VAL A 227 7.97 -12.24 -6.86
N ARG A 228 6.92 -12.75 -6.24
CA ARG A 228 6.17 -13.91 -6.72
C ARG A 228 4.74 -13.50 -7.04
N GLU A 229 4.37 -13.59 -8.30
CA GLU A 229 2.98 -13.40 -8.73
C GLU A 229 2.11 -14.56 -8.21
N LEU A 230 0.96 -14.24 -7.66
CA LEU A 230 -0.03 -15.21 -7.22
C LEU A 230 -1.15 -15.29 -8.27
N ARG A 231 -1.48 -16.51 -8.67
CA ARG A 231 -2.52 -16.75 -9.66
C ARG A 231 -3.90 -16.41 -9.09
N LEU A 232 -4.63 -15.55 -9.78
CA LEU A 232 -6.02 -15.26 -9.50
C LEU A 232 -6.92 -16.33 -10.12
N ASP A 233 -7.85 -16.89 -9.34
CA ASP A 233 -8.79 -17.90 -9.85
C ASP A 233 -9.82 -17.28 -10.79
N ARG A 234 -10.11 -15.99 -10.63
CA ARG A 234 -11.16 -15.26 -11.36
C ARG A 234 -10.72 -13.85 -11.77
N TRP A 235 -9.77 -13.72 -12.68
CA TRP A 235 -9.59 -12.45 -13.37
C TRP A 235 -10.54 -12.41 -14.59
N ARG A 236 -11.62 -11.64 -14.48
CA ARG A 236 -12.52 -11.33 -15.61
C ARG A 236 -12.80 -9.85 -15.60
N PRO A 237 -11.99 -9.01 -16.28
CA PRO A 237 -12.36 -7.63 -16.49
C PRO A 237 -13.71 -7.62 -17.20
N TRP A 238 -14.62 -6.76 -16.74
CA TRP A 238 -15.90 -6.56 -17.42
C TRP A 238 -15.61 -6.04 -18.83
N LYS A 239 -15.66 -6.93 -19.79
CA LYS A 239 -15.75 -6.52 -21.18
C LYS A 239 -17.14 -5.96 -21.35
N MET A 240 -17.27 -4.63 -21.48
CA MET A 240 -18.52 -4.09 -21.98
C MET A 240 -18.78 -4.78 -23.33
N ASN A 241 -19.84 -5.55 -23.44
CA ASN A 241 -20.37 -5.96 -24.72
C ASN A 241 -20.77 -4.68 -25.46
N LEU A 242 -19.89 -4.14 -26.29
CA LEU A 242 -20.17 -3.03 -27.19
C LEU A 242 -21.15 -3.43 -28.31
N PHE A 243 -21.78 -4.58 -28.18
CA PHE A 243 -22.78 -5.08 -29.11
C PHE A 243 -24.07 -5.44 -28.35
N GLY A 244 -24.68 -4.42 -27.73
CA GLY A 244 -26.09 -4.43 -27.37
C GLY A 244 -26.85 -3.67 -28.46
N LEU A 245 -27.07 -4.28 -29.62
CA LEU A 245 -28.16 -4.05 -30.53
C LEU A 245 -28.86 -5.37 -30.68
#